data_fa57e38b70adf66dba9abce45df86dcb
#
_entry.id   fa57e38b70adf66dba9abce45df86dcb
#
_cell.length_a   1.000
_cell.length_b   1.000
_cell.length_c   1.000
_cell.angle_alpha   90.00
_cell.angle_beta   90.00
_cell.angle_gamma   90.00
#
_symmetry.space_group_name_H-M   'P 1'
#
loop_
_entity.id
_entity.type
_entity.pdbx_description
1 polymer ?
#
loop_
_entity_poly.entity_id
_entity_poly.type
_entity_poly.pdbx_seq_one_letter_code
_entity_poly.pdbx_strand_id
1 'polypeptide(L)'
;TVTDAEMKRYFMTIPEASQLVLQAGAMAKGGEVFVLDMGKPVRIYDLAKDLIKLSGFIPDKDIEIKITGLRPGEKLFEELLSAEDGTEKTTHSKIFIAKIKDVDKAELQRQIVDILQITEGDAVVRKLQEIVPTYTPNRDALKK
;
A
#
# COMPACT_ATOMS: atom_id res chain seq x y z
N THR A 1 20.84 3.05 -3.97
CA THR A 1 20.24 1.77 -4.41
C THR A 1 18.75 1.92 -4.63
N VAL A 2 18.20 1.23 -5.63
CA VAL A 2 16.78 1.13 -5.96
C VAL A 2 16.45 -0.35 -6.10
N THR A 3 15.30 -0.79 -5.58
CA THR A 3 14.96 -2.22 -5.59
C THR A 3 14.58 -2.73 -6.96
N ASP A 4 13.87 -1.93 -7.76
CA ASP A 4 13.51 -2.28 -9.14
C ASP A 4 13.36 -1.01 -9.99
N ALA A 5 13.75 -1.09 -11.27
CA ALA A 5 13.70 0.05 -12.19
C ALA A 5 12.26 0.52 -12.50
N GLU A 6 11.29 -0.38 -12.46
CA GLU A 6 9.87 -0.09 -12.73
C GLU A 6 9.05 0.21 -11.48
N MET A 7 9.66 0.14 -10.29
CA MET A 7 8.98 0.39 -9.03
C MET A 7 8.37 1.78 -8.98
N LYS A 8 7.08 1.84 -8.64
CA LYS A 8 6.35 3.09 -8.43
C LYS A 8 5.82 3.16 -7.01
N ARG A 9 5.83 4.38 -6.44
CA ARG A 9 5.27 4.67 -5.12
C ARG A 9 4.53 5.99 -5.17
N TYR A 10 3.57 6.12 -4.26
CA TYR A 10 2.88 7.38 -4.04
C TYR A 10 3.61 8.18 -2.97
N PHE A 11 3.63 9.48 -3.14
CA PHE A 11 4.27 10.41 -2.21
C PHE A 11 3.28 11.49 -1.79
N MET A 12 3.37 11.81 -0.51
CA MET A 12 2.64 12.93 0.07
C MET A 12 3.58 13.61 1.07
N THR A 13 3.56 14.92 1.14
CA THR A 13 4.35 15.64 2.14
C THR A 13 3.75 15.42 3.54
N ILE A 14 4.60 15.45 4.55
CA ILE A 14 4.15 15.27 5.95
C ILE A 14 3.09 16.31 6.35
N PRO A 15 3.26 17.62 6.04
CA PRO A 15 2.21 18.60 6.33
C PRO A 15 0.88 18.32 5.62
N GLU A 16 0.91 17.91 4.35
CA GLU A 16 -0.30 17.54 3.60
C GLU A 16 -0.99 16.33 4.24
N ALA A 17 -0.26 15.27 4.53
CA ALA A 17 -0.80 14.08 5.17
C ALA A 17 -1.44 14.41 6.53
N SER A 18 -0.75 15.21 7.36
CA SER A 18 -1.25 15.61 8.66
C SER A 18 -2.54 16.43 8.57
N GLN A 19 -2.61 17.38 7.63
CA GLN A 19 -3.81 18.19 7.41
C GLN A 19 -4.99 17.34 6.93
N LEU A 20 -4.77 16.40 6.01
CA LEU A 20 -5.82 15.51 5.51
C LEU A 20 -6.36 14.59 6.62
N VAL A 21 -5.48 14.08 7.51
CA VAL A 21 -5.90 13.25 8.65
C VAL A 21 -6.74 14.07 9.64
N LEU A 22 -6.32 15.31 9.96
CA LEU A 22 -7.11 16.19 10.82
C LEU A 22 -8.47 16.52 10.20
N GLN A 23 -8.49 16.78 8.88
CA GLN A 23 -9.73 17.07 8.16
C GLN A 23 -10.66 15.83 8.11
N ALA A 24 -10.11 14.62 7.87
CA ALA A 24 -10.88 13.39 7.95
C ALA A 24 -11.46 13.17 9.35
N GLY A 25 -10.68 13.39 10.40
CA GLY A 25 -11.14 13.31 11.79
C GLY A 25 -12.27 14.27 12.12
N ALA A 26 -12.23 15.49 11.57
CA ALA A 26 -13.30 16.48 11.75
C ALA A 26 -14.61 16.09 11.03
N MET A 27 -14.55 15.28 9.98
CA MET A 27 -15.72 14.79 9.24
C MET A 27 -16.27 13.47 9.80
N ALA A 28 -15.50 12.77 10.61
CA ALA A 28 -15.83 11.45 11.11
C ALA A 28 -17.08 11.46 12.01
N LYS A 29 -17.93 10.46 11.85
CA LYS A 29 -19.12 10.21 12.68
C LYS A 29 -18.96 8.95 13.54
N GLY A 30 -18.00 8.10 13.19
CA GLY A 30 -17.60 6.87 13.88
C GLY A 30 -17.71 5.64 12.99
N GLY A 31 -16.61 4.88 12.91
CA GLY A 31 -16.52 3.62 12.16
C GLY A 31 -16.18 3.75 10.68
N GLU A 32 -16.05 4.96 10.13
CA GLU A 32 -15.64 5.15 8.74
C GLU A 32 -14.16 4.81 8.52
N VAL A 33 -13.85 4.29 7.35
CA VAL A 33 -12.49 4.19 6.83
C VAL A 33 -12.31 5.24 5.75
N PHE A 34 -11.48 6.24 6.03
CA PHE A 34 -11.16 7.28 5.06
C PHE A 34 -10.01 6.86 4.15
N VAL A 35 -10.16 7.15 2.86
CA VAL A 35 -9.16 6.92 1.82
C VAL A 35 -8.71 8.27 1.29
N LEU A 36 -7.40 8.48 1.26
CA LEU A 36 -6.83 9.72 0.77
C LEU A 36 -6.43 9.58 -0.70
N ASP A 37 -6.72 10.60 -1.50
CA ASP A 37 -6.19 10.70 -2.86
C ASP A 37 -4.69 10.95 -2.80
N MET A 38 -3.92 9.98 -3.24
CA MET A 38 -2.46 10.03 -3.25
C MET A 38 -1.90 10.66 -4.54
N GLY A 39 -2.77 11.10 -5.45
CA GLY A 39 -2.37 11.65 -6.73
C GLY A 39 -1.75 10.62 -7.67
N LYS A 40 -0.69 11.01 -8.40
CA LYS A 40 -0.02 10.14 -9.38
C LYS A 40 1.16 9.39 -8.76
N PRO A 41 1.35 8.11 -9.10
CA PRO A 41 2.52 7.36 -8.64
C PRO A 41 3.80 7.87 -9.31
N VAL A 42 4.87 7.93 -8.54
CA VAL A 42 6.20 8.36 -8.97
C VAL A 42 7.10 7.13 -9.13
N ARG A 43 7.82 7.05 -10.24
CA ARG A 43 8.83 6.02 -10.46
C ARG A 43 10.06 6.29 -9.59
N ILE A 44 10.42 5.33 -8.75
CA ILE A 44 11.50 5.51 -7.77
C ILE A 44 12.85 5.74 -8.45
N TYR A 45 13.09 5.09 -9.58
CA TYR A 45 14.31 5.26 -10.36
C TYR A 45 14.47 6.70 -10.87
N ASP A 46 13.39 7.32 -11.36
CA ASP A 46 13.41 8.70 -11.84
C ASP A 46 13.58 9.69 -10.68
N LEU A 47 12.91 9.44 -9.55
CA LEU A 47 13.11 10.22 -8.32
C LEU A 47 14.57 10.18 -7.85
N ALA A 48 15.21 8.99 -7.89
CA ALA A 48 16.62 8.87 -7.52
C ALA A 48 17.53 9.68 -8.44
N LYS A 49 17.28 9.65 -9.76
CA LYS A 49 18.01 10.50 -10.73
C LYS A 49 17.86 11.98 -10.46
N ASP A 50 16.63 12.41 -10.17
CA ASP A 50 16.35 13.82 -9.92
C ASP A 50 16.98 14.29 -8.60
N LEU A 51 16.98 13.48 -7.55
CA LEU A 51 17.68 13.78 -6.30
C LEU A 51 19.20 13.92 -6.50
N ILE A 52 19.82 13.05 -7.31
CA ILE A 52 21.24 13.13 -7.63
C ILE A 52 21.53 14.45 -8.35
N LYS A 53 20.74 14.82 -9.37
CA LYS A 53 20.90 16.08 -10.10
C LYS A 53 20.70 17.30 -9.20
N LEU A 54 19.68 17.30 -8.36
CA LEU A 54 19.40 18.39 -7.41
C LEU A 54 20.52 18.56 -6.38
N SER A 55 21.26 17.48 -6.09
CA SER A 55 22.45 17.51 -5.24
C SER A 55 23.72 17.96 -5.95
N GLY A 56 23.64 18.34 -7.23
CA GLY A 56 24.77 18.84 -8.02
C GLY A 56 25.62 17.75 -8.67
N PHE A 57 25.16 16.49 -8.67
CA PHE A 57 25.89 15.35 -9.25
C PHE A 57 25.25 14.85 -10.54
N ILE A 58 26.02 14.09 -11.32
CA ILE A 58 25.57 13.48 -12.57
C ILE A 58 25.22 12.00 -12.29
N PRO A 59 23.95 11.56 -12.52
CA PRO A 59 23.56 10.17 -12.36
C PRO A 59 24.42 9.24 -13.22
N ASP A 60 24.75 8.08 -12.70
CA ASP A 60 25.56 7.02 -13.32
C ASP A 60 27.00 7.42 -13.69
N LYS A 61 27.41 8.68 -13.49
CA LYS A 61 28.77 9.16 -13.63
C LYS A 61 29.43 9.45 -12.28
N ASP A 62 28.81 10.31 -11.47
CA ASP A 62 29.31 10.68 -10.14
C ASP A 62 28.71 9.79 -9.07
N ILE A 63 27.43 9.40 -9.24
CA ILE A 63 26.69 8.51 -8.34
C ILE A 63 25.98 7.44 -9.18
N GLU A 64 26.39 6.19 -9.02
CA GLU A 64 25.78 5.02 -9.65
C GLU A 64 24.45 4.66 -8.99
N ILE A 65 23.43 4.30 -9.78
CA ILE A 65 22.15 3.79 -9.29
C ILE A 65 22.13 2.27 -9.45
N LYS A 66 22.32 1.54 -8.33
CA LYS A 66 22.29 0.07 -8.32
C LYS A 66 20.91 -0.48 -8.10
N ILE A 67 20.49 -1.45 -8.94
CA ILE A 67 19.27 -2.23 -8.76
C ILE A 67 19.59 -3.42 -7.86
N THR A 68 18.87 -3.56 -6.75
CA THR A 68 19.13 -4.61 -5.73
C THR A 68 18.20 -5.82 -5.82
N GLY A 69 17.12 -5.72 -6.59
CA GLY A 69 16.03 -6.70 -6.65
C GLY A 69 14.97 -6.46 -5.57
N LEU A 70 13.76 -6.97 -5.84
CA LEU A 70 12.63 -6.90 -4.90
C LEU A 70 12.88 -7.80 -3.68
N ARG A 71 12.47 -7.35 -2.51
CA ARG A 71 12.47 -8.15 -1.28
C ARG A 71 11.25 -9.08 -1.26
N PRO A 72 11.31 -10.22 -0.56
CA PRO A 72 10.14 -11.06 -0.33
C PRO A 72 8.98 -10.24 0.25
N GLY A 73 7.81 -10.33 -0.38
CA GLY A 73 6.61 -9.57 0.03
C GLY A 73 6.56 -8.12 -0.42
N GLU A 74 7.59 -7.58 -1.08
CA GLU A 74 7.57 -6.22 -1.61
C GLU A 74 6.78 -6.16 -2.92
N LYS A 75 5.79 -5.24 -2.98
CA LYS A 75 5.00 -5.02 -4.20
C LYS A 75 5.74 -4.09 -5.17
N LEU A 76 5.74 -4.44 -6.46
CA LEU A 76 6.26 -3.56 -7.52
C LEU A 76 5.41 -2.30 -7.67
N PHE A 77 4.09 -2.46 -7.58
CA PHE A 77 3.09 -1.40 -7.60
C PHE A 77 2.18 -1.51 -6.38
N GLU A 78 1.81 -0.37 -5.79
CA GLU A 78 0.80 -0.32 -4.73
C GLU A 78 -0.60 -0.38 -5.32
N GLU A 79 -1.46 -1.19 -4.72
CA GLU A 79 -2.88 -1.25 -5.04
C GLU A 79 -3.62 -0.27 -4.12
N LEU A 80 -4.12 0.82 -4.69
CA LEU A 80 -4.95 1.76 -3.96
C LEU A 80 -6.43 1.41 -4.20
N LEU A 81 -7.25 1.59 -3.16
CA LEU A 81 -8.70 1.67 -3.35
C LEU A 81 -8.97 2.91 -4.19
N SER A 82 -9.43 2.72 -5.43
CA SER A 82 -9.79 3.84 -6.29
C SER A 82 -11.16 4.41 -5.92
N ALA A 83 -11.39 5.66 -6.31
CA ALA A 83 -12.71 6.30 -6.14
C ALA A 83 -13.82 5.52 -6.88
N GLU A 84 -13.46 4.72 -7.89
CA GLU A 84 -14.37 3.91 -8.70
C GLU A 84 -14.68 2.54 -8.06
N ASP A 85 -13.78 2.01 -7.22
CA ASP A 85 -13.82 0.64 -6.67
C ASP A 85 -14.57 0.50 -5.34
N GLY A 86 -15.47 1.42 -5.01
CA GLY A 86 -16.29 1.31 -3.80
C GLY A 86 -15.97 2.32 -2.73
N THR A 87 -15.68 3.56 -3.12
CA THR A 87 -15.60 4.70 -2.21
C THR A 87 -16.75 5.69 -2.43
N GLU A 88 -17.05 6.47 -1.42
CA GLU A 88 -17.97 7.62 -1.47
C GLU A 88 -17.18 8.92 -1.38
N LYS A 89 -17.64 9.94 -2.12
CA LYS A 89 -17.04 11.27 -2.05
C LYS A 89 -17.43 11.95 -0.74
N THR A 90 -16.49 12.69 -0.17
CA THR A 90 -16.76 13.60 0.94
C THR A 90 -16.90 15.04 0.44
N THR A 91 -17.09 15.99 1.34
CA THR A 91 -17.02 17.43 1.04
C THR A 91 -15.61 17.89 0.68
N HIS A 92 -14.59 17.08 0.95
CA HIS A 92 -13.20 17.37 0.63
C HIS A 92 -12.76 16.59 -0.61
N SER A 93 -12.18 17.28 -1.61
CA SER A 93 -11.84 16.70 -2.91
C SER A 93 -10.81 15.55 -2.86
N LYS A 94 -9.96 15.53 -1.84
CA LYS A 94 -8.91 14.52 -1.65
C LYS A 94 -9.22 13.44 -0.60
N ILE A 95 -10.42 13.46 -0.02
CA ILE A 95 -10.81 12.52 1.04
C ILE A 95 -12.07 11.78 0.60
N PHE A 96 -11.99 10.45 0.61
CA PHE A 96 -13.09 9.56 0.28
C PHE A 96 -13.41 8.65 1.48
N ILE A 97 -14.59 8.06 1.51
CA ILE A 97 -15.00 7.06 2.50
C ILE A 97 -15.09 5.71 1.79
N ALA A 98 -14.38 4.71 2.28
CA ALA A 98 -14.48 3.34 1.74
C ALA A 98 -15.85 2.73 2.05
N LYS A 99 -16.47 2.07 1.07
CA LYS A 99 -17.65 1.24 1.29
C LYS A 99 -17.21 -0.07 1.92
N ILE A 100 -17.35 -0.15 3.24
CA ILE A 100 -16.99 -1.35 3.98
C ILE A 100 -18.17 -2.31 3.91
N LYS A 101 -17.89 -3.59 3.60
CA LYS A 101 -18.89 -4.66 3.76
C LYS A 101 -19.05 -4.98 5.24
N ASP A 102 -20.28 -5.27 5.64
CA ASP A 102 -20.53 -5.77 6.97
C ASP A 102 -19.77 -7.08 7.20
N VAL A 103 -19.09 -7.17 8.34
CA VAL A 103 -18.31 -8.33 8.74
C VAL A 103 -18.97 -8.96 9.98
N ASP A 104 -19.26 -10.24 9.90
CA ASP A 104 -19.67 -11.01 11.09
C ASP A 104 -18.46 -11.13 12.02
N LYS A 105 -18.51 -10.36 13.12
CA LYS A 105 -17.43 -10.31 14.10
C LYS A 105 -17.18 -11.68 14.78
N ALA A 106 -18.24 -12.45 15.02
CA ALA A 106 -18.10 -13.75 15.67
C ALA A 106 -17.44 -14.77 14.75
N GLU A 107 -17.79 -14.73 13.46
CA GLU A 107 -17.16 -15.57 12.44
C GLU A 107 -15.69 -15.16 12.23
N LEU A 108 -15.41 -13.88 12.08
CA LEU A 108 -14.03 -13.40 11.92
C LEU A 108 -13.17 -13.78 13.14
N GLN A 109 -13.70 -13.68 14.36
CA GLN A 109 -12.98 -14.06 15.58
C GLN A 109 -12.66 -15.55 15.58
N ARG A 110 -13.58 -16.42 15.16
CA ARG A 110 -13.34 -17.86 15.00
C ARG A 110 -12.23 -18.11 13.99
N GLN A 111 -12.30 -17.50 12.82
CA GLN A 111 -11.31 -17.63 11.74
C GLN A 111 -9.91 -17.20 12.18
N ILE A 112 -9.81 -16.12 12.99
CA ILE A 112 -8.54 -15.67 13.58
C ILE A 112 -8.00 -16.72 14.56
N VAL A 113 -8.84 -17.28 15.42
CA VAL A 113 -8.41 -18.34 16.34
C VAL A 113 -7.94 -19.57 15.58
N ASP A 114 -8.67 -19.98 14.54
CA ASP A 114 -8.30 -21.13 13.70
C ASP A 114 -6.93 -20.94 13.04
N ILE A 115 -6.66 -19.77 12.45
CA ILE A 115 -5.39 -19.53 11.77
C ILE A 115 -4.20 -19.52 12.73
N LEU A 116 -4.40 -19.07 13.97
CA LEU A 116 -3.36 -19.07 15.01
C LEU A 116 -2.96 -20.49 15.48
N GLN A 117 -3.79 -21.52 15.20
CA GLN A 117 -3.50 -22.92 15.51
C GLN A 117 -2.74 -23.63 14.37
N ILE A 118 -2.64 -23.01 13.19
CA ILE A 118 -2.00 -23.59 12.02
C ILE A 118 -0.49 -23.37 12.13
N THR A 119 0.29 -24.44 12.06
CA THR A 119 1.76 -24.40 12.11
C THR A 119 2.42 -24.54 10.74
N GLU A 120 1.70 -25.05 9.75
CA GLU A 120 2.19 -25.28 8.40
C GLU A 120 1.96 -24.02 7.53
N GLY A 121 3.02 -23.48 6.91
CA GLY A 121 2.95 -22.24 6.14
C GLY A 121 1.96 -22.25 4.98
N ASP A 122 1.90 -23.34 4.20
CA ASP A 122 0.94 -23.45 3.09
C ASP A 122 -0.52 -23.52 3.56
N ALA A 123 -0.78 -24.12 4.72
CA ALA A 123 -2.12 -24.13 5.31
C ALA A 123 -2.53 -22.74 5.82
N VAL A 124 -1.59 -21.95 6.37
CA VAL A 124 -1.82 -20.56 6.74
C VAL A 124 -2.22 -19.72 5.50
N VAL A 125 -1.50 -19.89 4.38
CA VAL A 125 -1.79 -19.18 3.13
C VAL A 125 -3.20 -19.52 2.62
N ARG A 126 -3.57 -20.81 2.60
CA ARG A 126 -4.93 -21.24 2.20
C ARG A 126 -5.99 -20.62 3.12
N LYS A 127 -5.77 -20.65 4.43
CA LYS A 127 -6.72 -20.08 5.39
C LYS A 127 -6.86 -18.57 5.26
N LEU A 128 -5.75 -17.84 4.97
CA LEU A 128 -5.79 -16.41 4.65
C LEU A 128 -6.61 -16.12 3.39
N GLN A 129 -6.52 -16.96 2.35
CA GLN A 129 -7.32 -16.80 1.13
C GLN A 129 -8.82 -17.05 1.36
N GLU A 130 -9.18 -17.94 2.31
CA GLU A 130 -10.59 -18.13 2.73
C GLU A 130 -11.13 -16.88 3.44
N ILE A 131 -10.34 -16.28 4.33
CA ILE A 131 -10.73 -15.08 5.11
C ILE A 131 -10.73 -13.83 4.24
N VAL A 132 -9.72 -13.70 3.36
CA VAL A 132 -9.53 -12.56 2.45
C VAL A 132 -9.49 -13.04 1.01
N PRO A 133 -10.64 -13.17 0.32
CA PRO A 133 -10.71 -13.74 -1.04
C PRO A 133 -9.90 -13.00 -2.10
N THR A 134 -9.59 -11.71 -1.85
CA THR A 134 -8.75 -10.90 -2.74
C THR A 134 -7.25 -11.11 -2.52
N TYR A 135 -6.87 -11.86 -1.47
CA TYR A 135 -5.47 -12.13 -1.19
C TYR A 135 -4.87 -13.10 -2.20
N THR A 136 -3.89 -12.63 -2.96
CA THR A 136 -3.10 -13.42 -3.94
C THR A 136 -1.66 -13.53 -3.47
N PRO A 137 -1.23 -14.69 -2.91
CA PRO A 137 0.15 -14.87 -2.45
C PRO A 137 1.13 -14.88 -3.62
N ASN A 138 2.18 -14.08 -3.55
CA ASN A 138 3.31 -14.15 -4.49
C ASN A 138 4.29 -15.24 -4.06
N ARG A 139 4.06 -16.48 -4.50
CA ARG A 139 4.88 -17.65 -4.13
C ARG A 139 6.29 -17.63 -4.73
N ASP A 140 6.51 -16.92 -5.82
CA ASP A 140 7.83 -16.89 -6.48
C ASP A 140 8.83 -16.00 -5.73
N ALA A 141 8.37 -15.04 -4.95
CA ALA A 141 9.21 -14.23 -4.09
C ALA A 141 9.77 -14.99 -2.87
N LEU A 142 9.18 -16.12 -2.50
CA LEU A 142 9.57 -16.94 -1.34
C LEU A 142 10.57 -18.06 -1.69
N LYS A 143 10.89 -18.26 -2.98
CA LYS A 143 11.77 -19.33 -3.46
C LYS A 143 13.24 -18.91 -3.65
N LYS A 144 13.62 -17.73 -3.12
CA LYS A 144 15.01 -17.24 -3.17
C LYS A 144 15.69 -17.31 -1.82
#